data_1079dd605ce92b78f4c53cc112271dff
#
_entry.id   1079dd605ce92b78f4c53cc112271dff
#
_cell.length_a   1.000
_cell.length_b   1.000
_cell.length_c   1.000
_cell.angle_alpha   90.00
_cell.angle_beta   90.00
_cell.angle_gamma   90.00
#
_symmetry.space_group_name_H-M   'P 1'
#
loop_
_entity.id
_entity.type
_entity.pdbx_description
1 polymer ?
#
loop_
_entity_poly.entity_id
_entity_poly.type
_entity_poly.pdbx_seq_one_letter_code
_entity_poly.pdbx_strand_id
1 'polypeptide(L)'
;MTSEGYHSERGAILENESPSEAVVTFFERFNDADELSLDEIFDRPWFLITGDAARVFQSYSEAVDFQFLRDSGWQHSRINTMKSIHQDNETSLITFNFSRLSKKDHEIYRADATHLLIQRAGGWKIKTVFINGEMTLSLD
;
A
#
# COMPACT_ATOMS: atom_id res chain seq x y z
N MET A 1 -28.05 2.23 4.82
CA MET A 1 -27.29 2.17 5.04
C MET A 1 -27.01 2.34 5.65
N THR A 2 -27.00 2.06 5.91
CA THR A 2 -26.30 2.01 6.39
C THR A 2 -25.70 1.86 6.90
N SER A 3 -25.81 1.72 7.19
CA SER A 3 -25.12 1.46 7.63
C SER A 3 -24.87 1.00 8.22
N GLU A 4 -25.47 0.80 8.47
CA GLU A 4 -25.04 0.34 8.89
C GLU A 4 -24.53 -0.19 9.07
N GLY A 5 -24.64 -0.42 9.08
CA GLY A 5 -23.69 -0.74 9.08
C GLY A 5 -23.19 -1.23 9.08
N TYR A 6 -23.28 -1.48 8.97
CA TYR A 6 -22.55 -1.92 8.81
C TYR A 6 -22.19 -2.55 9.32
N HIS A 7 -22.19 -2.77 9.55
CA HIS A 7 -21.67 -3.41 9.82
C HIS A 7 -21.45 -4.30 10.09
N SER A 8 -21.68 -4.67 10.40
CA SER A 8 -21.30 -5.47 10.69
C SER A 8 -21.38 -6.42 10.55
N GLU A 9 -21.66 -6.73 10.91
CA GLU A 9 -21.56 -7.69 10.51
C GLU A 9 -21.70 -8.12 9.57
N ARG A 10 -21.62 -8.10 9.70
CA ARG A 10 -21.46 -8.43 8.49
C ARG A 10 -20.61 -9.43 8.22
N GLY A 11 -21.17 -10.44 8.24
CA GLY A 11 -20.52 -11.57 8.05
C GLY A 11 -19.25 -11.34 7.36
N ALA A 12 -19.25 -11.39 6.20
CA ALA A 12 -18.03 -11.12 5.55
C ALA A 12 -17.90 -9.63 5.49
N ILE A 13 -17.24 -9.13 6.45
CA ILE A 13 -16.89 -7.74 6.43
C ILE A 13 -15.86 -7.57 5.32
N LEU A 14 -16.19 -6.75 4.38
CA LEU A 14 -15.24 -6.45 3.33
C LEU A 14 -14.14 -5.58 3.91
N GLU A 15 -12.91 -6.05 3.80
CA GLU A 15 -11.79 -5.18 4.09
C GLU A 15 -11.71 -4.15 2.99
N ASN A 16 -11.23 -2.96 3.32
CA ASN A 16 -10.99 -1.91 2.35
C ASN A 16 -12.24 -1.56 1.59
N GLU A 17 -13.27 -1.13 2.34
CA GLU A 17 -14.52 -0.70 1.75
C GLU A 17 -14.34 0.56 0.91
N SER A 18 -13.26 1.30 1.12
CA SER A 18 -12.93 2.45 0.29
C SER A 18 -11.48 2.37 -0.15
N PRO A 19 -11.14 3.02 -1.27
CA PRO A 19 -9.76 3.06 -1.73
C PRO A 19 -8.81 3.69 -0.70
N SER A 20 -9.25 4.73 -0.02
CA SER A 20 -8.42 5.38 0.99
C SER A 20 -8.11 4.44 2.15
N GLU A 21 -9.08 3.64 2.56
CA GLU A 21 -8.87 2.63 3.60
C GLU A 21 -7.85 1.59 3.17
N ALA A 22 -7.86 1.22 1.89
CA ALA A 22 -6.88 0.26 1.38
C ALA A 22 -5.46 0.80 1.49
N VAL A 23 -5.27 2.08 1.23
CA VAL A 23 -3.95 2.70 1.36
C VAL A 23 -3.52 2.71 2.83
N VAL A 24 -4.41 3.10 3.74
CA VAL A 24 -4.11 3.11 5.17
C VAL A 24 -3.79 1.70 5.67
N THR A 25 -4.59 0.71 5.25
CA THR A 25 -4.38 -0.68 5.62
C THR A 25 -3.01 -1.18 5.14
N PHE A 26 -2.61 -0.76 3.93
CA PHE A 26 -1.28 -1.11 3.43
C PHE A 26 -0.20 -0.66 4.40
N PHE A 27 -0.25 0.59 4.87
CA PHE A 27 0.77 1.09 5.79
C PHE A 27 0.72 0.42 7.14
N GLU A 28 -0.48 0.09 7.63
CA GLU A 28 -0.61 -0.64 8.91
C GLU A 28 0.06 -2.01 8.82
N ARG A 29 -0.23 -2.74 7.75
CA ARG A 29 0.33 -4.08 7.56
C ARG A 29 1.82 -4.02 7.23
N PHE A 30 2.23 -3.00 6.48
CA PHE A 30 3.65 -2.79 6.20
C PHE A 30 4.42 -2.57 7.50
N ASN A 31 3.87 -1.73 8.38
CA ASN A 31 4.51 -1.44 9.66
C ASN A 31 4.60 -2.66 10.57
N ASP A 32 3.65 -3.58 10.43
CA ASP A 32 3.69 -4.85 11.14
C ASP A 32 4.62 -5.86 10.47
N ALA A 33 5.16 -5.53 9.30
CA ALA A 33 5.98 -6.43 8.49
C ALA A 33 5.29 -7.77 8.22
N ASP A 34 3.98 -7.72 7.97
CA ASP A 34 3.16 -8.91 7.81
C ASP A 34 2.96 -9.19 6.33
N GLU A 35 3.89 -9.95 5.74
CA GLU A 35 3.90 -10.19 4.30
C GLU A 35 2.63 -10.88 3.81
N LEU A 36 2.13 -11.84 4.56
CA LEU A 36 0.95 -12.58 4.12
C LEU A 36 -0.30 -11.70 4.09
N SER A 37 -0.45 -10.84 5.08
CA SER A 37 -1.60 -9.94 5.08
C SER A 37 -1.46 -8.85 4.03
N LEU A 38 -0.24 -8.45 3.69
CA LEU A 38 -0.02 -7.52 2.59
C LEU A 38 -0.42 -8.15 1.26
N ASP A 39 -0.09 -9.43 1.05
CA ASP A 39 -0.48 -10.11 -0.19
C ASP A 39 -1.98 -10.09 -0.41
N GLU A 40 -2.77 -10.05 0.65
CA GLU A 40 -4.23 -10.04 0.56
C GLU A 40 -4.79 -8.77 -0.05
N ILE A 41 -4.08 -7.65 0.07
CA ILE A 41 -4.58 -6.38 -0.42
C ILE A 41 -3.98 -5.97 -1.76
N PHE A 42 -3.15 -6.82 -2.34
CA PHE A 42 -2.61 -6.60 -3.68
C PHE A 42 -3.33 -7.48 -4.70
N ASP A 43 -3.57 -6.89 -5.87
CA ASP A 43 -4.08 -7.66 -7.00
C ASP A 43 -2.95 -8.52 -7.56
N ARG A 44 -3.30 -9.49 -8.40
CA ARG A 44 -2.30 -10.40 -9.01
C ARG A 44 -2.51 -10.44 -10.51
N PRO A 45 -1.48 -10.11 -11.28
CA PRO A 45 -0.22 -9.51 -10.85
C PRO A 45 -0.40 -8.06 -10.47
N TRP A 46 0.61 -7.47 -9.84
CA TRP A 46 0.64 -6.04 -9.59
C TRP A 46 1.94 -5.47 -10.16
N PHE A 47 1.96 -4.16 -10.33
CA PHE A 47 3.05 -3.49 -11.03
C PHE A 47 3.68 -2.44 -10.13
N LEU A 48 5.01 -2.36 -10.18
CA LEU A 48 5.77 -1.32 -9.49
C LEU A 48 6.47 -0.46 -10.54
N ILE A 49 6.20 0.83 -10.51
CA ILE A 49 6.82 1.77 -11.44
C ILE A 49 7.61 2.77 -10.62
N THR A 50 8.92 2.81 -10.83
CA THR A 50 9.83 3.73 -10.15
C THR A 50 10.74 4.34 -11.19
N GLY A 51 10.80 5.68 -11.24
CA GLY A 51 11.61 6.33 -12.25
C GLY A 51 11.19 5.86 -13.63
N ASP A 52 12.13 5.26 -14.36
CA ASP A 52 11.87 4.73 -15.70
C ASP A 52 11.74 3.21 -15.73
N ALA A 53 11.69 2.58 -14.57
CA ALA A 53 11.60 1.12 -14.48
C ALA A 53 10.17 0.68 -14.19
N ALA A 54 9.76 -0.41 -14.83
CA ALA A 54 8.46 -1.03 -14.58
C ALA A 54 8.69 -2.50 -14.32
N ARG A 55 8.21 -2.99 -13.18
CA ARG A 55 8.41 -4.37 -12.75
C ARG A 55 7.05 -4.99 -12.41
N VAL A 56 6.92 -6.29 -12.65
CA VAL A 56 5.69 -7.01 -12.38
C VAL A 56 5.95 -8.09 -11.34
N PHE A 57 5.00 -8.24 -10.41
CA PHE A 57 5.10 -9.22 -9.34
C PHE A 57 3.77 -9.96 -9.19
N GLN A 58 3.84 -11.21 -8.77
CA GLN A 58 2.63 -12.00 -8.48
C GLN A 58 2.13 -11.79 -7.06
N SER A 59 3.00 -11.33 -6.15
CA SER A 59 2.63 -11.05 -4.77
C SER A 59 3.48 -9.90 -4.26
N TYR A 60 3.06 -9.28 -3.17
CA TYR A 60 3.87 -8.24 -2.56
C TYR A 60 5.10 -8.84 -1.89
N SER A 61 4.96 -10.04 -1.35
CA SER A 61 6.07 -10.72 -0.68
C SER A 61 7.24 -11.00 -1.62
N GLU A 62 6.99 -11.08 -2.94
CA GLU A 62 8.09 -11.21 -3.90
C GLU A 62 8.95 -9.95 -3.98
N ALA A 63 8.36 -8.80 -3.68
CA ALA A 63 9.02 -7.51 -3.90
C ALA A 63 9.72 -6.99 -2.65
N VAL A 64 9.22 -7.30 -1.46
CA VAL A 64 9.67 -6.68 -0.22
C VAL A 64 10.58 -7.63 0.56
N ASP A 65 11.61 -7.06 1.16
CA ASP A 65 12.49 -7.77 2.09
C ASP A 65 12.57 -6.93 3.36
N PHE A 66 11.76 -7.28 4.35
CA PHE A 66 11.69 -6.51 5.59
C PHE A 66 12.99 -6.57 6.38
N GLN A 67 13.73 -7.67 6.28
CA GLN A 67 15.02 -7.74 6.96
C GLN A 67 15.99 -6.72 6.37
N PHE A 68 16.01 -6.60 5.03
CA PHE A 68 16.81 -5.60 4.36
C PHE A 68 16.43 -4.19 4.80
N LEU A 69 15.12 -3.91 4.88
CA LEU A 69 14.65 -2.60 5.30
C LEU A 69 15.08 -2.28 6.72
N ARG A 70 14.97 -3.25 7.63
CA ARG A 70 15.39 -3.07 9.01
C ARG A 70 16.89 -2.87 9.12
N ASP A 71 17.66 -3.61 8.35
CA ASP A 71 19.11 -3.47 8.32
C ASP A 71 19.51 -2.09 7.79
N SER A 72 18.66 -1.49 6.97
CA SER A 72 18.87 -0.15 6.42
C SER A 72 18.41 0.96 7.37
N GLY A 73 17.86 0.59 8.53
CA GLY A 73 17.44 1.55 9.55
C GLY A 73 15.94 1.78 9.65
N TRP A 74 15.14 1.17 8.77
CA TRP A 74 13.69 1.36 8.82
C TRP A 74 13.08 0.73 10.07
N GLN A 75 12.20 1.48 10.73
CA GLN A 75 11.44 0.99 11.88
C GLN A 75 9.95 1.00 11.56
N HIS A 76 9.45 2.08 10.97
CA HIS A 76 8.06 2.18 10.55
C HIS A 76 7.91 3.27 9.51
N SER A 77 6.75 3.32 8.87
CA SER A 77 6.44 4.32 7.86
C SER A 77 5.21 5.11 8.27
N ARG A 78 5.13 6.33 7.77
CA ARG A 78 4.05 7.25 8.11
C ARG A 78 3.54 7.92 6.85
N ILE A 79 2.20 8.01 6.71
CA ILE A 79 1.59 8.82 5.66
C ILE A 79 1.59 10.26 6.14
N ASN A 80 2.15 11.16 5.35
CA ASN A 80 2.17 12.58 5.68
C ASN A 80 0.95 13.29 5.11
N THR A 81 0.62 13.01 3.85
CA THR A 81 -0.56 13.58 3.17
C THR A 81 -1.14 12.52 2.24
N MET A 82 -2.43 12.62 1.96
CA MET A 82 -3.09 11.68 1.07
C MET A 82 -4.25 12.39 0.35
N LYS A 83 -4.40 12.10 -0.94
CA LYS A 83 -5.42 12.75 -1.75
C LYS A 83 -5.92 11.79 -2.83
N SER A 84 -7.25 11.72 -3.00
CA SER A 84 -7.85 11.00 -4.10
C SER A 84 -7.82 11.89 -5.34
N ILE A 85 -7.25 11.39 -6.43
CA ILE A 85 -7.17 12.16 -7.67
C ILE A 85 -8.07 11.60 -8.77
N HIS A 86 -8.61 10.42 -8.58
CA HIS A 86 -9.60 9.84 -9.48
C HIS A 86 -10.34 8.73 -8.74
N GLN A 87 -11.62 8.63 -8.98
CA GLN A 87 -12.39 7.49 -8.48
C GLN A 87 -13.65 7.30 -9.31
N ASP A 88 -13.87 6.04 -9.72
CA ASP A 88 -15.16 5.61 -10.25
C ASP A 88 -15.53 4.29 -9.55
N ASN A 89 -16.50 3.55 -10.09
CA ASN A 89 -16.97 2.35 -9.41
C ASN A 89 -15.97 1.20 -9.44
N GLU A 90 -15.00 1.25 -10.32
CA GLU A 90 -14.09 0.13 -10.57
C GLU A 90 -12.63 0.45 -10.31
N THR A 91 -12.25 1.73 -10.42
CA THR A 91 -10.85 2.13 -10.28
C THR A 91 -10.72 3.38 -9.44
N SER A 92 -9.57 3.54 -8.82
CA SER A 92 -9.24 4.71 -8.02
C SER A 92 -7.75 4.98 -8.09
N LEU A 93 -7.40 6.26 -8.07
CA LEU A 93 -6.01 6.69 -7.95
C LEU A 93 -5.89 7.54 -6.69
N ILE A 94 -5.06 7.09 -5.76
CA ILE A 94 -4.78 7.80 -4.51
C ILE A 94 -3.31 8.17 -4.51
N THR A 95 -3.03 9.46 -4.40
CA THR A 95 -1.65 9.92 -4.26
C THR A 95 -1.38 10.28 -2.80
N PHE A 96 -0.16 10.04 -2.36
CA PHE A 96 0.19 10.33 -0.98
C PHE A 96 1.69 10.59 -0.87
N ASN A 97 2.06 11.30 0.20
CA ASN A 97 3.44 11.50 0.56
C ASN A 97 3.69 10.68 1.83
N PHE A 98 4.77 9.95 1.88
CA PHE A 98 5.07 9.11 3.03
C PHE A 98 6.53 9.23 3.42
N SER A 99 6.81 8.90 4.67
CA SER A 99 8.15 8.88 5.21
C SER A 99 8.47 7.51 5.77
N ARG A 100 9.72 7.08 5.60
CA ARG A 100 10.27 5.94 6.33
C ARG A 100 11.08 6.50 7.49
N LEU A 101 10.84 5.93 8.66
CA LEU A 101 11.40 6.46 9.90
C LEU A 101 12.23 5.38 10.58
N SER A 102 13.35 5.81 11.16
CA SER A 102 14.20 4.95 11.98
C SER A 102 13.70 4.95 13.41
N LYS A 103 14.43 4.28 14.31
CA LYS A 103 14.23 4.44 15.74
C LYS A 103 14.28 5.93 16.06
N LYS A 104 13.52 6.36 17.05
CA LYS A 104 13.45 7.76 17.49
C LYS A 104 12.82 8.65 16.42
N ASP A 105 12.10 8.05 15.46
CA ASP A 105 11.33 8.78 14.46
C ASP A 105 12.15 9.71 13.58
N HIS A 106 13.40 9.36 13.32
CA HIS A 106 14.21 10.11 12.36
C HIS A 106 13.83 9.69 10.94
N GLU A 107 13.54 10.68 10.11
CA GLU A 107 13.19 10.42 8.72
C GLU A 107 14.42 9.99 7.93
N ILE A 108 14.37 8.80 7.33
CA ILE A 108 15.46 8.28 6.51
C ILE A 108 15.11 8.25 5.03
N TYR A 109 13.83 8.48 4.70
CA TYR A 109 13.39 8.49 3.31
C TYR A 109 12.01 9.12 3.25
N ARG A 110 11.76 9.88 2.19
CA ARG A 110 10.46 10.51 1.95
C ARG A 110 10.19 10.48 0.45
N ALA A 111 8.96 10.18 0.07
CA ALA A 111 8.61 10.16 -1.35
C ALA A 111 7.13 10.40 -1.55
N ASP A 112 6.81 10.83 -2.76
CA ASP A 112 5.43 10.83 -3.25
C ASP A 112 5.17 9.53 -3.97
N ALA A 113 3.98 8.99 -3.77
CA ALA A 113 3.59 7.74 -4.40
C ALA A 113 2.13 7.82 -4.80
N THR A 114 1.74 6.94 -5.72
CA THR A 114 0.35 6.81 -6.14
C THR A 114 0.01 5.33 -6.22
N HIS A 115 -1.12 4.96 -5.63
CA HIS A 115 -1.67 3.62 -5.80
C HIS A 115 -2.80 3.68 -6.80
N LEU A 116 -2.75 2.81 -7.81
CA LEU A 116 -3.90 2.51 -8.64
C LEU A 116 -4.59 1.32 -8.01
N LEU A 117 -5.85 1.50 -7.63
CA LEU A 117 -6.63 0.46 -6.97
C LEU A 117 -7.77 0.03 -7.87
N ILE A 118 -8.12 -1.25 -7.76
CA ILE A 118 -9.19 -1.84 -8.56
C ILE A 118 -10.16 -2.53 -7.61
N GLN A 119 -11.46 -2.34 -7.87
CA GLN A 119 -12.51 -3.00 -7.12
C GLN A 119 -12.56 -4.47 -7.50
N ARG A 120 -12.48 -5.33 -6.51
CA ARG A 120 -12.62 -6.78 -6.66
C ARG A 120 -13.68 -7.29 -5.69
N ALA A 121 -14.03 -8.55 -5.79
CA ALA A 121 -15.04 -9.13 -4.90
C ALA A 121 -14.67 -9.01 -3.43
N GLY A 122 -13.38 -9.06 -3.12
CA GLY A 122 -12.90 -8.95 -1.73
C GLY A 122 -12.58 -7.53 -1.29
N GLY A 123 -12.95 -6.53 -2.08
CA GLY A 123 -12.69 -5.14 -1.77
C GLY A 123 -11.71 -4.50 -2.75
N TRP A 124 -11.21 -3.33 -2.38
CA TRP A 124 -10.26 -2.62 -3.24
C TRP A 124 -8.89 -3.26 -3.12
N LYS A 125 -8.26 -3.52 -4.27
CA LYS A 125 -6.93 -4.15 -4.32
C LYS A 125 -5.95 -3.22 -5.03
N ILE A 126 -4.72 -3.22 -4.57
CA ILE A 126 -3.66 -2.39 -5.17
C ILE A 126 -3.16 -3.10 -6.42
N LYS A 127 -3.33 -2.44 -7.57
CA LYS A 127 -2.91 -2.99 -8.86
C LYS A 127 -1.55 -2.45 -9.29
N THR A 128 -1.31 -1.18 -9.04
CA THR A 128 -0.07 -0.54 -9.46
C THR A 128 0.39 0.43 -8.38
N VAL A 129 1.68 0.43 -8.12
CA VAL A 129 2.33 1.38 -7.24
C VAL A 129 3.27 2.21 -8.09
N PHE A 130 3.06 3.53 -8.08
CA PHE A 130 3.95 4.49 -8.72
C PHE A 130 4.73 5.19 -7.60
N ILE A 131 6.05 5.17 -7.70
CA ILE A 131 6.90 5.89 -6.75
C ILE A 131 7.66 6.95 -7.52
N ASN A 132 7.60 8.18 -7.06
CA ASN A 132 8.32 9.26 -7.67
C ASN A 132 9.79 9.16 -7.24
N GLY A 133 10.67 8.88 -8.21
CA GLY A 133 12.08 8.69 -7.93
C GLY A 133 12.40 7.23 -7.68
N GLU A 134 13.44 6.99 -6.91
CA GLU A 134 13.90 5.64 -6.61
C GLU A 134 13.46 5.22 -5.23
N MET A 135 13.09 3.96 -5.10
CA MET A 135 12.75 3.38 -3.80
C MET A 135 13.32 1.98 -3.73
N THR A 136 13.91 1.65 -2.60
CA THR A 136 14.46 0.32 -2.38
C THR A 136 13.57 -0.45 -1.41
N LEU A 137 13.09 -1.62 -1.85
CA LEU A 137 12.33 -2.56 -1.02
C LEU A 137 13.15 -3.78 -0.69
N SER A 138 14.18 -4.05 -1.49
CA SER A 138 15.05 -5.20 -1.33
C SER A 138 16.37 -4.88 -2.02
N LEU A 139 17.30 -5.83 -1.98
CA LEU A 139 18.60 -5.66 -2.65
C LEU A 139 18.51 -5.76 -4.16
N ASP A 140 17.43 -6.26 -4.69
CA ASP A 140 17.28 -6.40 -6.14
C ASP A 140 16.87 -5.11 -6.81
#